data_7d9c377b96b8e0d03276d8d96a6e6c76
#
_entry.id   7d9c377b96b8e0d03276d8d96a6e6c76
#
_cell.length_a   1.000
_cell.length_b   1.000
_cell.length_c   1.000
_cell.angle_alpha   90.00
_cell.angle_beta   90.00
_cell.angle_gamma   90.00
#
_symmetry.space_group_name_H-M   'P 1'
#
loop_
_entity.id
_entity.type
_entity.pdbx_description
1 polymer ?
#
loop_
_entity_poly.entity_id
_entity_poly.type
_entity_poly.pdbx_seq_one_letter_code
_entity_poly.pdbx_strand_id
1 'polypeptide(L)'
;MFAARLLQARQLRGLSQRALGDRMGLGKEKGSSRINRYEHQVTAIGFDNLGLLAQLLDVPAAYLLADDAAMADAILALAHADDTQRDALASLIPALVEDPALLAKVVELLQLAQGRQAKGLRAQADGD
;
A
#
# COMPACT_ATOMS: atom_id res chain seq x y z
N MET A 1 3.35 -1.11 -13.48
CA MET A 1 3.83 -1.70 -12.23
C MET A 1 4.46 -0.65 -11.33
N PHE A 2 5.76 -0.48 -11.30
CA PHE A 2 6.47 0.47 -10.41
C PHE A 2 5.99 1.92 -10.49
N ALA A 3 5.85 2.47 -11.68
CA ALA A 3 5.44 3.87 -11.90
C ALA A 3 4.09 4.20 -11.23
N ALA A 4 3.09 3.34 -11.40
CA ALA A 4 1.78 3.53 -10.79
C ALA A 4 1.85 3.46 -9.25
N ARG A 5 2.65 2.53 -8.70
CA ARG A 5 2.82 2.39 -7.25
C ARG A 5 3.60 3.55 -6.65
N LEU A 6 4.62 4.05 -7.35
CA LEU A 6 5.35 5.25 -6.94
C LEU A 6 4.41 6.47 -6.85
N LEU A 7 3.60 6.69 -7.87
CA LEU A 7 2.61 7.76 -7.90
C LEU A 7 1.63 7.63 -6.73
N GLN A 8 1.06 6.45 -6.51
CA GLN A 8 0.13 6.19 -5.41
C GLN A 8 0.75 6.41 -4.04
N ALA A 9 1.95 5.87 -3.81
CA ALA A 9 2.66 6.05 -2.54
C ALA A 9 2.97 7.53 -2.28
N ARG A 10 3.40 8.28 -3.30
CA ARG A 10 3.64 9.71 -3.19
C ARG A 10 2.37 10.48 -2.83
N GLN A 11 1.26 10.17 -3.49
CA GLN A 11 -0.04 10.79 -3.21
C GLN A 11 -0.56 10.45 -1.81
N LEU A 12 -0.40 9.20 -1.34
CA LEU A 12 -0.74 8.78 0.02
C LEU A 12 -0.02 9.62 1.08
N ARG A 13 1.21 10.05 0.80
CA ARG A 13 2.01 10.89 1.70
C ARG A 13 1.81 12.39 1.47
N GLY A 14 0.96 12.80 0.54
CA GLY A 14 0.72 14.20 0.22
C GLY A 14 1.95 14.93 -0.33
N LEU A 15 2.89 14.19 -0.96
CA LEU A 15 4.13 14.75 -1.46
C LEU A 15 4.02 15.13 -2.93
N SER A 16 4.55 16.32 -3.28
CA SER A 16 4.80 16.66 -4.67
C SER A 16 6.03 15.91 -5.21
N GLN A 17 6.14 15.80 -6.54
CA GLN A 17 7.36 15.25 -7.18
C GLN A 17 8.61 16.00 -6.71
N ARG A 18 8.51 17.30 -6.56
CA ARG A 18 9.59 18.16 -6.06
C ARG A 18 9.95 17.82 -4.62
N ALA A 19 8.96 17.73 -3.73
CA ALA A 19 9.20 17.41 -2.32
C ALA A 19 9.86 16.04 -2.14
N LEU A 20 9.43 15.04 -2.92
CA LEU A 20 10.04 13.71 -2.90
C LEU A 20 11.47 13.74 -3.45
N GLY A 21 11.69 14.45 -4.56
CA GLY A 21 13.02 14.64 -5.14
C GLY A 21 14.01 15.35 -4.21
N ASP A 22 13.54 16.35 -3.48
CA ASP A 22 14.34 17.06 -2.47
C ASP A 22 14.76 16.11 -1.33
N ARG A 23 13.85 15.25 -0.89
CA ARG A 23 14.15 14.21 0.13
C ARG A 23 15.15 13.16 -0.35
N MET A 24 15.24 12.92 -1.63
CA MET A 24 16.29 12.07 -2.22
C MET A 24 17.67 12.71 -2.24
N GLY A 25 17.81 13.99 -1.87
CA GLY A 25 19.07 14.71 -1.88
C GLY A 25 19.57 15.14 -3.26
N LEU A 26 18.71 15.13 -4.28
CA LEU A 26 19.08 15.42 -5.67
C LEU A 26 18.99 16.91 -6.06
N GLY A 27 18.52 17.76 -5.13
CA GLY A 27 18.27 19.19 -5.39
C GLY A 27 16.96 19.42 -6.14
N LYS A 28 16.49 20.69 -6.09
CA LYS A 28 15.11 21.06 -6.44
C LYS A 28 14.69 20.72 -7.86
N GLU A 29 15.56 20.89 -8.85
CA GLU A 29 15.22 20.66 -10.26
C GLU A 29 15.48 19.22 -10.70
N LYS A 30 16.64 18.67 -10.33
CA LYS A 30 17.03 17.31 -10.72
C LYS A 30 16.17 16.24 -10.06
N GLY A 31 15.77 16.45 -8.80
CA GLY A 31 14.93 15.52 -8.06
C GLY A 31 13.54 15.40 -8.65
N SER A 32 12.87 16.53 -8.89
CA SER A 32 11.54 16.57 -9.51
C SER A 32 11.53 15.91 -10.91
N SER A 33 12.52 16.24 -11.72
CA SER A 33 12.67 15.66 -13.06
C SER A 33 12.88 14.14 -12.99
N ARG A 34 13.66 13.64 -12.04
CA ARG A 34 13.91 12.21 -11.87
C ARG A 34 12.65 11.48 -11.43
N ILE A 35 11.91 11.99 -10.45
CA ILE A 35 10.63 11.41 -10.01
C ILE A 35 9.63 11.38 -11.16
N ASN A 36 9.50 12.47 -11.91
CA ASN A 36 8.64 12.53 -13.09
C ASN A 36 8.99 11.43 -14.11
N ARG A 37 10.28 11.24 -14.41
CA ARG A 37 10.73 10.21 -15.35
C ARG A 37 10.44 8.79 -14.85
N TYR A 38 10.53 8.53 -13.55
CA TYR A 38 10.13 7.25 -12.97
C TYR A 38 8.62 7.01 -13.09
N GLU A 39 7.81 8.01 -12.77
CA GLU A 39 6.34 7.93 -12.84
C GLU A 39 5.82 7.77 -14.27
N HIS A 40 6.57 8.25 -15.27
CA HIS A 40 6.23 8.09 -16.69
C HIS A 40 6.98 6.96 -17.40
N GLN A 41 7.67 6.11 -16.65
CA GLN A 41 8.41 4.95 -17.17
C GLN A 41 9.50 5.31 -18.19
N VAL A 42 10.00 6.54 -18.15
CA VAL A 42 11.09 6.99 -19.06
C VAL A 42 12.44 6.43 -18.65
N THR A 43 12.62 6.18 -17.36
CA THR A 43 13.88 5.66 -16.80
C THR A 43 13.57 4.52 -15.84
N ALA A 44 14.31 3.42 -15.96
CA ALA A 44 14.27 2.34 -14.99
C ALA A 44 14.91 2.77 -13.66
N ILE A 45 14.43 2.19 -12.56
CA ILE A 45 14.98 2.44 -11.23
C ILE A 45 16.00 1.35 -10.87
N GLY A 46 17.12 1.75 -10.28
CA GLY A 46 18.06 0.82 -9.65
C GLY A 46 17.63 0.48 -8.22
N PHE A 47 18.13 -0.63 -7.70
CA PHE A 47 17.75 -1.13 -6.37
C PHE A 47 18.06 -0.15 -5.23
N ASP A 48 19.16 0.59 -5.30
CA ASP A 48 19.49 1.58 -4.27
C ASP A 48 18.45 2.70 -4.20
N ASN A 49 18.03 3.21 -5.35
CA ASN A 49 16.98 4.22 -5.41
C ASN A 49 15.60 3.66 -5.05
N LEU A 50 15.31 2.40 -5.39
CA LEU A 50 14.10 1.72 -4.98
C LEU A 50 14.01 1.63 -3.45
N GLY A 51 15.08 1.19 -2.80
CA GLY A 51 15.18 1.12 -1.35
C GLY A 51 15.05 2.50 -0.69
N LEU A 52 15.71 3.50 -1.24
CA LEU A 52 15.60 4.88 -0.74
C LEU A 52 14.18 5.43 -0.86
N LEU A 53 13.52 5.24 -2.00
CA LEU A 53 12.13 5.68 -2.18
C LEU A 53 11.17 4.96 -1.24
N ALA A 54 11.34 3.66 -1.03
CA ALA A 54 10.55 2.89 -0.09
C ALA A 54 10.65 3.46 1.33
N GLN A 55 11.86 3.80 1.78
CA GLN A 55 12.09 4.43 3.08
C GLN A 55 11.46 5.82 3.17
N LEU A 56 11.68 6.68 2.17
CA LEU A 56 11.16 8.06 2.15
C LEU A 56 9.62 8.10 2.11
N LEU A 57 9.01 7.11 1.48
CA LEU A 57 7.56 6.99 1.35
C LEU A 57 6.94 6.15 2.48
N ASP A 58 7.76 5.57 3.34
CA ASP A 58 7.31 4.69 4.43
C ASP A 58 6.38 3.57 3.92
N VAL A 59 6.86 2.87 2.90
CA VAL A 59 6.21 1.68 2.33
C VAL A 59 7.24 0.58 2.12
N PRO A 60 6.84 -0.71 2.14
CA PRO A 60 7.75 -1.79 1.75
C PRO A 60 8.19 -1.63 0.29
N ALA A 61 9.44 -1.98 -0.02
CA ALA A 61 9.90 -2.01 -1.41
C ALA A 61 9.02 -2.92 -2.29
N ALA A 62 8.52 -4.02 -1.73
CA ALA A 62 7.58 -4.92 -2.40
C ALA A 62 6.27 -4.23 -2.83
N TYR A 63 5.79 -3.23 -2.07
CA TYR A 63 4.64 -2.42 -2.47
C TYR A 63 4.89 -1.70 -3.81
N LEU A 64 6.06 -1.10 -3.96
CA LEU A 64 6.44 -0.39 -5.18
C LEU A 64 6.57 -1.30 -6.40
N LEU A 65 6.75 -2.60 -6.20
CA LEU A 65 6.90 -3.60 -7.24
C LEU A 65 5.63 -4.43 -7.49
N ALA A 66 4.56 -4.21 -6.73
CA ALA A 66 3.33 -4.97 -6.86
C ALA A 66 2.65 -4.74 -8.22
N ASP A 67 2.27 -5.84 -8.87
CA ASP A 67 1.69 -5.82 -10.22
C ASP A 67 0.30 -5.18 -10.26
N ASP A 68 -0.55 -5.54 -9.31
CA ASP A 68 -1.93 -5.08 -9.24
C ASP A 68 -2.26 -4.41 -7.90
N ALA A 69 -3.44 -3.80 -7.83
CA ALA A 69 -3.89 -3.07 -6.65
C ALA A 69 -4.13 -3.98 -5.45
N ALA A 70 -4.71 -5.17 -5.66
CA ALA A 70 -5.00 -6.11 -4.58
C ALA A 70 -3.72 -6.59 -3.89
N MET A 71 -2.69 -6.91 -4.68
CA MET A 71 -1.37 -7.27 -4.15
C MET A 71 -0.75 -6.10 -3.37
N ALA A 72 -0.79 -4.89 -3.92
CA ALA A 72 -0.25 -3.71 -3.28
C ALA A 72 -0.95 -3.42 -1.94
N ASP A 73 -2.27 -3.48 -1.90
CA ASP A 73 -3.06 -3.23 -0.69
C ASP A 73 -2.79 -4.29 0.39
N ALA A 74 -2.66 -5.56 0.00
CA ALA A 74 -2.30 -6.65 0.92
C ALA A 74 -0.89 -6.45 1.52
N ILE A 75 0.09 -6.08 0.70
CA ILE A 75 1.46 -5.79 1.17
C ILE A 75 1.45 -4.62 2.15
N LEU A 76 0.73 -3.56 1.85
CA LEU A 76 0.64 -2.38 2.71
C LEU A 76 -0.04 -2.71 4.05
N ALA A 77 -1.12 -3.50 4.01
CA ALA A 77 -1.81 -3.97 5.22
C ALA A 77 -0.88 -4.82 6.10
N LEU A 78 -0.13 -5.75 5.51
CA LEU A 78 0.86 -6.57 6.22
C LEU A 78 2.00 -5.72 6.82
N ALA A 79 2.38 -4.64 6.16
CA ALA A 79 3.39 -3.71 6.68
C ALA A 79 2.92 -2.96 7.94
N HIS A 80 1.63 -2.69 8.06
CA HIS A 80 1.03 -2.04 9.23
C HIS A 80 0.69 -3.01 10.38
N ALA A 81 0.71 -4.32 10.12
CA ALA A 81 0.46 -5.34 11.13
C ALA A 81 1.64 -5.42 12.13
N ASP A 82 1.34 -5.67 13.40
CA ASP A 82 2.35 -6.08 14.36
C ASP A 82 2.86 -7.51 14.06
N ASP A 83 3.89 -7.95 14.76
CA ASP A 83 4.51 -9.25 14.50
C ASP A 83 3.55 -10.42 14.73
N THR A 84 2.72 -10.36 15.77
CA THR A 84 1.70 -11.38 16.06
C THR A 84 0.63 -11.45 14.97
N GLN A 85 0.13 -10.31 14.55
CA GLN A 85 -0.83 -10.21 13.45
C GLN A 85 -0.23 -10.72 12.13
N ARG A 86 1.02 -10.35 11.86
CA ARG A 86 1.72 -10.75 10.63
C ARG A 86 1.92 -12.26 10.57
N ASP A 87 2.34 -12.88 11.67
CA ASP A 87 2.52 -14.33 11.77
C ASP A 87 1.18 -15.07 11.57
N ALA A 88 0.11 -14.59 12.19
CA ALA A 88 -1.22 -15.16 12.03
C ALA A 88 -1.70 -15.06 10.57
N LEU A 89 -1.53 -13.91 9.92
CA LEU A 89 -1.92 -13.70 8.53
C LEU A 89 -1.06 -14.53 7.57
N ALA A 90 0.24 -14.64 7.83
CA ALA A 90 1.14 -15.47 7.03
C ALA A 90 0.74 -16.94 7.03
N SER A 91 0.23 -17.45 8.16
CA SER A 91 -0.32 -18.80 8.25
C SER A 91 -1.71 -18.95 7.63
N LEU A 92 -2.55 -17.92 7.76
CA LEU A 92 -3.94 -17.94 7.33
C LEU A 92 -4.08 -17.83 5.81
N ILE A 93 -3.29 -16.97 5.18
CA ILE A 93 -3.39 -16.69 3.73
C ILE A 93 -3.24 -17.97 2.89
N PRO A 94 -2.19 -18.80 3.06
CA PRO A 94 -2.07 -20.05 2.29
C PRO A 94 -3.25 -21.00 2.51
N ALA A 95 -3.71 -21.14 3.76
CA ALA A 95 -4.82 -22.01 4.09
C ALA A 95 -6.13 -21.59 3.41
N LEU A 96 -6.39 -20.28 3.32
CA LEU A 96 -7.57 -19.73 2.65
C LEU A 96 -7.48 -19.87 1.13
N VAL A 97 -6.30 -19.74 0.56
CA VAL A 97 -6.09 -19.92 -0.89
C VAL A 97 -6.29 -21.39 -1.29
N GLU A 98 -5.88 -22.33 -0.45
CA GLU A 98 -6.01 -23.76 -0.70
C GLU A 98 -7.44 -24.28 -0.49
N ASP A 99 -8.25 -23.62 0.34
CA ASP A 99 -9.64 -24.00 0.65
C ASP A 99 -10.61 -22.86 0.27
N PRO A 100 -11.13 -22.85 -0.97
CA PRO A 100 -12.08 -21.82 -1.42
C PRO A 100 -13.37 -21.75 -0.59
N ALA A 101 -13.82 -22.87 -0.02
CA ALA A 101 -15.01 -22.89 0.83
C ALA A 101 -14.77 -22.18 2.16
N LEU A 102 -13.60 -22.35 2.74
CA LEU A 102 -13.18 -21.64 3.94
C LEU A 102 -13.03 -20.14 3.66
N LEU A 103 -12.41 -19.78 2.54
CA LEU A 103 -12.29 -18.38 2.11
C LEU A 103 -13.67 -17.72 1.97
N ALA A 104 -14.63 -18.40 1.34
CA ALA A 104 -15.98 -17.87 1.18
C ALA A 104 -16.66 -17.60 2.54
N LYS A 105 -16.49 -18.47 3.53
CA LYS A 105 -17.00 -18.26 4.89
C LYS A 105 -16.36 -17.07 5.57
N VAL A 106 -15.06 -16.89 5.42
CA VAL A 106 -14.34 -15.74 6.00
C VAL A 106 -14.80 -14.43 5.35
N VAL A 107 -14.98 -14.39 4.04
CA VAL A 107 -15.54 -13.22 3.32
C VAL A 107 -16.95 -12.90 3.82
N GLU A 108 -17.81 -13.89 4.02
CA GLU A 108 -19.16 -13.72 4.57
C GLU A 108 -19.13 -13.12 5.98
N LEU A 109 -18.28 -13.64 6.87
CA LEU A 109 -18.08 -13.10 8.21
C LEU A 109 -17.59 -11.63 8.19
N LEU A 110 -16.68 -11.30 7.28
CA LEU A 110 -16.20 -9.94 7.10
C LEU A 110 -17.31 -8.98 6.68
N GLN A 111 -18.15 -9.38 5.74
CA GLN A 111 -19.31 -8.60 5.28
C GLN A 111 -20.30 -8.35 6.41
N LEU A 112 -20.61 -9.37 7.22
CA LEU A 112 -21.49 -9.25 8.39
C LEU A 112 -20.91 -8.27 9.44
N ALA A 113 -19.61 -8.32 9.71
CA ALA A 113 -18.93 -7.42 10.64
C ALA A 113 -18.99 -5.97 10.15
N GLN A 114 -18.71 -5.72 8.88
CA GLN A 114 -18.81 -4.40 8.26
C GLN A 114 -20.22 -3.83 8.26
N GLY A 115 -21.23 -4.67 8.00
CA GLY A 115 -22.63 -4.28 8.07
C GLY A 115 -23.09 -3.86 9.47
N ARG A 116 -22.57 -4.49 10.52
CA ARG A 116 -22.83 -4.11 11.91
C ARG A 116 -22.21 -2.75 12.26
N GLN A 117 -20.99 -2.50 11.83
CA GLN A 117 -20.33 -1.22 12.05
C GLN A 117 -21.07 -0.07 11.37
N ALA A 118 -21.50 -0.26 10.13
CA ALA A 118 -22.27 0.75 9.39
C ALA A 118 -23.62 1.09 10.06
N LYS A 119 -24.31 0.07 10.61
CA LYS A 119 -25.56 0.27 11.36
C LYS A 119 -25.31 1.00 12.70
N GLY A 120 -24.25 0.67 13.42
CA GLY A 120 -23.86 1.33 14.66
C GLY A 120 -23.55 2.80 14.48
N LEU A 121 -22.82 3.15 13.44
CA LEU A 121 -22.48 4.55 13.09
C LEU A 121 -23.72 5.36 12.72
N ARG A 122 -24.69 4.79 11.99
CA ARG A 122 -25.95 5.46 11.67
C ARG A 122 -26.82 5.69 12.90
N ALA A 123 -26.91 4.71 13.80
CA ALA A 123 -27.67 4.85 15.03
C ALA A 123 -27.10 5.93 15.98
N GLN A 124 -25.80 6.17 15.97
CA GLN A 124 -25.16 7.26 16.72
C GLN A 124 -25.38 8.63 16.08
N ALA A 125 -25.47 8.70 14.76
CA ALA A 125 -25.69 9.96 14.04
C ALA A 125 -27.15 10.44 14.14
N ASP A 126 -28.10 9.53 14.28
CA ASP A 126 -29.55 9.83 14.41
C ASP A 126 -29.98 10.10 15.87
N GLY A 127 -29.07 9.96 16.83
CA GLY A 127 -29.34 10.14 18.27
C GLY A 127 -28.85 11.46 18.90
N ASP A 128 -28.23 12.34 18.11
CA ASP A 128 -27.83 13.72 18.48
C ASP A 128 -28.74 14.74 17.77
#